data_3dc0898b9123cdd3d36460723ce2acff
#
_entry.id   3dc0898b9123cdd3d36460723ce2acff
#
_cell.length_a   1.000
_cell.length_b   1.000
_cell.length_c   1.000
_cell.angle_alpha   90.00
_cell.angle_beta   90.00
_cell.angle_gamma   90.00
#
_symmetry.space_group_name_H-M   'P 1'
#
loop_
_entity.id
_entity.type
_entity.pdbx_description
1 polymer ?
#
loop_
_entity_poly.entity_id
_entity_poly.type
_entity_poly.pdbx_seq_one_letter_code
_entity_poly.pdbx_strand_id
1 'polypeptide(L)'
;EICACLVGSEMCIRDSVIDGTDYERVKAEFADDFLILEHVENVVEFVPKGTSKATGIKWLCNHLDIPLDETYAIGDSVNDLEMLESVGHGIAMGNSMPPVKEIAEYVTSDISDDGVKNALKHYGLI
;
A
#
# COMPACT_ATOMS: atom_id res chain seq x y z
N GLU A 1 -11.90 7.47 0.61
CA GLU A 1 -12.58 7.00 1.85
C GLU A 1 -12.96 5.51 1.82
N ILE A 2 -13.00 4.87 0.67
CA ILE A 2 -13.31 3.42 0.57
C ILE A 2 -12.17 2.56 1.12
N CYS A 3 -10.94 3.04 1.05
CA CYS A 3 -9.77 2.29 1.54
C CYS A 3 -9.76 2.08 3.07
N ALA A 4 -10.33 3.01 3.83
CA ALA A 4 -10.37 2.93 5.29
C ALA A 4 -11.41 1.93 5.83
N CYS A 5 -12.39 1.54 5.02
CA CYS A 5 -13.48 0.65 5.45
C CYS A 5 -13.22 -0.84 5.16
N LEU A 6 -12.15 -1.18 4.43
CA LEU A 6 -11.83 -2.56 4.08
C LEU A 6 -11.01 -3.29 5.14
N VAL A 7 -10.59 -2.59 6.16
CA VAL A 7 -9.87 -3.18 7.28
C VAL A 7 -10.92 -3.63 8.30
N GLY A 8 -11.49 -4.80 8.06
CA GLY A 8 -12.24 -5.51 9.09
C GLY A 8 -11.32 -5.85 10.26
N SER A 9 -11.89 -6.19 11.42
CA SER A 9 -11.15 -6.49 12.65
C SER A 9 -10.06 -7.58 12.52
N GLU A 10 -10.06 -8.34 11.44
CA GLU A 10 -9.11 -9.42 11.14
C GLU A 10 -7.98 -9.01 10.17
N MET A 11 -8.10 -7.85 9.55
CA MET A 11 -7.08 -7.29 8.64
C MET A 11 -6.47 -6.00 9.20
N CYS A 12 -6.40 -5.87 10.51
CA CYS A 12 -5.83 -4.68 11.13
C CYS A 12 -4.32 -4.64 10.96
N ILE A 13 -3.88 -3.76 10.09
CA ILE A 13 -2.54 -3.19 10.16
C ILE A 13 -2.49 -2.35 11.43
N ARG A 14 -1.55 -2.64 12.32
CA ARG A 14 -1.37 -1.89 13.57
C ARG A 14 0.02 -1.29 13.59
N ASP A 15 0.07 0.01 13.59
CA ASP A 15 1.29 0.74 13.90
C ASP A 15 1.55 0.71 15.40
N SER A 16 2.74 0.33 15.78
CA SER A 16 3.17 0.32 17.18
C SER A 16 4.52 0.99 17.31
N VAL A 17 4.66 1.83 18.33
CA VAL A 17 5.95 2.41 18.70
C VAL A 17 6.66 1.40 19.63
N ILE A 18 7.83 0.92 19.20
CA ILE A 18 8.63 -0.04 19.97
C ILE A 18 9.96 0.61 20.30
N ASP A 19 10.35 0.59 21.57
CA ASP A 19 11.71 0.97 21.97
C ASP A 19 12.70 0.02 21.28
N GLY A 20 13.76 0.56 20.66
CA GLY A 20 14.68 -0.17 19.81
C GLY A 20 15.37 -1.40 20.46
N THR A 21 15.30 -1.53 21.79
CA THR A 21 15.80 -2.70 22.52
C THR A 21 14.88 -3.91 22.46
N ASP A 22 13.58 -3.71 22.16
CA ASP A 22 12.58 -4.77 22.14
C ASP A 22 12.22 -5.26 20.71
N TYR A 23 12.71 -4.61 19.68
CA TYR A 23 12.34 -4.91 18.28
C TYR A 23 12.63 -6.36 17.87
N GLU A 24 13.85 -6.85 18.12
CA GLU A 24 14.24 -8.22 17.76
C GLU A 24 13.44 -9.28 18.55
N ARG A 25 13.09 -8.98 19.79
CA ARG A 25 12.24 -9.86 20.61
C ARG A 25 10.82 -9.93 20.06
N VAL A 26 10.23 -8.78 19.76
CA VAL A 26 8.88 -8.69 19.20
C VAL A 26 8.82 -9.36 17.84
N LYS A 27 9.82 -9.12 16.99
CA LYS A 27 9.92 -9.77 15.68
C LYS A 27 9.99 -11.30 15.81
N ALA A 28 10.79 -11.82 16.73
CA ALA A 28 10.91 -13.25 16.96
C ALA A 28 9.61 -13.87 17.51
N GLU A 29 8.89 -13.16 18.40
CA GLU A 29 7.67 -13.64 19.05
C GLU A 29 6.48 -13.68 18.08
N PHE A 30 6.37 -12.72 17.15
CA PHE A 30 5.22 -12.58 16.26
C PHE A 30 5.51 -12.98 14.80
N ALA A 31 6.72 -13.42 14.49
CA ALA A 31 7.13 -13.78 13.13
C ALA A 31 6.33 -14.92 12.49
N ASP A 32 5.67 -15.76 13.28
CA ASP A 32 4.87 -16.87 12.74
C ASP A 32 3.54 -16.39 12.16
N ASP A 33 2.93 -15.38 12.76
CA ASP A 33 1.58 -14.89 12.40
C ASP A 33 1.61 -13.59 11.58
N PHE A 34 2.65 -12.76 11.75
CA PHE A 34 2.73 -11.43 11.16
C PHE A 34 3.99 -11.22 10.32
N LEU A 35 3.85 -10.42 9.29
CA LEU A 35 4.94 -9.70 8.65
C LEU A 35 5.14 -8.40 9.42
N ILE A 36 6.35 -8.15 9.89
CA ILE A 36 6.69 -6.95 10.66
C ILE A 36 7.52 -6.04 9.78
N LEU A 37 6.98 -4.88 9.45
CA LEU A 37 7.60 -3.87 8.62
C LEU A 37 8.06 -2.70 9.51
N GLU A 38 9.34 -2.39 9.42
CA GLU A 38 9.92 -1.23 10.09
C GLU A 38 9.79 -0.02 9.17
N HIS A 39 9.16 1.04 9.67
CA HIS A 39 9.05 2.31 8.96
C HIS A 39 10.15 3.28 9.41
N VAL A 40 9.77 4.43 9.96
CA VAL A 40 10.71 5.39 10.55
C VAL A 40 10.95 5.06 12.01
N GLU A 41 12.05 5.56 12.57
CA GLU A 41 12.54 5.31 13.94
C GLU A 41 11.47 4.85 14.93
N ASN A 42 11.57 3.60 15.38
CA ASN A 42 10.73 2.98 16.41
C ASN A 42 9.24 2.75 16.03
N VAL A 43 8.85 2.91 14.77
CA VAL A 43 7.49 2.57 14.31
C VAL A 43 7.53 1.28 13.51
N VAL A 44 6.79 0.29 13.96
CA VAL A 44 6.62 -0.99 13.26
C VAL A 44 5.16 -1.22 12.92
N GLU A 45 4.95 -1.77 11.74
CA GLU A 45 3.66 -2.17 11.25
C GLU A 45 3.55 -3.70 11.31
N PHE A 46 2.49 -4.21 11.95
CA PHE A 46 2.16 -5.63 12.00
C PHE A 46 1.11 -5.94 10.92
N VAL A 47 1.52 -6.71 9.93
CA VAL A 47 0.63 -7.14 8.84
C VAL A 47 0.39 -8.64 8.98
N PRO A 48 -0.84 -9.11 9.15
CA PRO A 48 -1.12 -10.55 9.19
C PRO A 48 -0.60 -11.22 7.92
N LYS A 49 0.06 -12.37 8.05
CA LYS A 49 0.57 -13.11 6.89
C LYS A 49 -0.56 -13.45 5.91
N GLY A 50 -0.28 -13.30 4.62
CA GLY A 50 -1.26 -13.55 3.56
C GLY A 50 -2.22 -12.37 3.30
N THR A 51 -2.06 -11.26 4.04
CA THR A 51 -2.78 -10.02 3.77
C THR A 51 -1.83 -8.96 3.22
N SER A 52 -2.31 -8.17 2.28
CA SER A 52 -1.61 -7.01 1.73
C SER A 52 -2.62 -6.06 1.10
N LYS A 53 -2.19 -4.86 0.72
CA LYS A 53 -3.03 -3.94 -0.07
C LYS A 53 -3.51 -4.61 -1.36
N ALA A 54 -2.65 -5.39 -2.00
CA ALA A 54 -2.98 -6.13 -3.21
C ALA A 54 -4.03 -7.23 -2.99
N THR A 55 -3.90 -8.01 -1.92
CA THR A 55 -4.91 -9.05 -1.60
C THR A 55 -6.26 -8.43 -1.27
N GLY A 56 -6.28 -7.29 -0.58
CA GLY A 56 -7.49 -6.54 -0.29
C GLY A 56 -8.19 -6.03 -1.56
N ILE A 57 -7.44 -5.46 -2.49
CA ILE A 57 -7.97 -5.02 -3.79
C ILE A 57 -8.54 -6.21 -4.58
N LYS A 58 -7.79 -7.30 -4.71
CA LYS A 58 -8.25 -8.52 -5.40
C LYS A 58 -9.54 -9.07 -4.81
N TRP A 59 -9.63 -9.11 -3.47
CA TRP A 59 -10.84 -9.54 -2.79
C TRP A 59 -12.02 -8.62 -3.10
N LEU A 60 -11.82 -7.30 -3.04
CA LEU A 60 -12.87 -6.32 -3.32
C LEU A 60 -13.33 -6.39 -4.77
N CYS A 61 -12.42 -6.47 -5.71
CA CYS A 61 -12.72 -6.58 -7.14
C CYS A 61 -13.54 -7.83 -7.43
N ASN A 62 -13.16 -8.97 -6.83
CA ASN A 62 -13.94 -10.21 -6.94
C ASN A 62 -15.33 -10.07 -6.30
N HIS A 63 -15.45 -9.38 -5.16
CA HIS A 63 -16.72 -9.18 -4.48
C HIS A 63 -17.69 -8.28 -5.25
N LEU A 64 -17.15 -7.28 -5.95
CA LEU A 64 -17.93 -6.30 -6.72
C LEU A 64 -18.04 -6.64 -8.21
N ASP A 65 -17.45 -7.76 -8.65
CA ASP A 65 -17.38 -8.17 -10.06
C ASP A 65 -16.74 -7.09 -10.96
N ILE A 66 -15.66 -6.47 -10.45
CA ILE A 66 -14.87 -5.48 -11.15
C ILE A 66 -13.59 -6.14 -11.69
N PRO A 67 -13.32 -6.05 -13.01
CA PRO A 67 -12.06 -6.51 -13.58
C PRO A 67 -10.87 -5.74 -13.01
N LEU A 68 -9.76 -6.45 -12.70
CA LEU A 68 -8.56 -5.79 -12.15
C LEU A 68 -7.91 -4.81 -13.15
N ASP A 69 -8.04 -5.05 -14.44
CA ASP A 69 -7.56 -4.17 -15.51
C ASP A 69 -8.31 -2.83 -15.61
N GLU A 70 -9.47 -2.71 -14.95
CA GLU A 70 -10.22 -1.46 -14.82
C GLU A 70 -9.90 -0.68 -13.52
N THR A 71 -8.91 -1.15 -12.73
CA THR A 71 -8.57 -0.54 -11.44
C THR A 71 -7.34 0.36 -11.51
N TYR A 72 -7.35 1.39 -10.67
CA TYR A 72 -6.27 2.35 -10.53
C TYR A 72 -5.75 2.36 -9.10
N ALA A 73 -4.43 2.35 -8.93
CA ALA A 73 -3.81 2.53 -7.63
C ALA A 73 -2.73 3.61 -7.70
N ILE A 74 -2.65 4.43 -6.67
CA ILE A 74 -1.64 5.48 -6.54
C ILE A 74 -0.84 5.19 -5.28
N GLY A 75 0.48 5.17 -5.39
CA GLY A 75 1.39 4.88 -4.28
C GLY A 75 2.68 5.69 -4.33
N ASP A 76 3.41 5.72 -3.21
CA ASP A 76 4.65 6.47 -3.10
C ASP A 76 5.78 5.72 -2.38
N SER A 77 5.49 4.65 -1.69
CA SER A 77 6.39 3.93 -0.81
C SER A 77 6.57 2.46 -1.22
N VAL A 78 7.62 1.82 -0.72
CA VAL A 78 7.94 0.41 -1.05
C VAL A 78 6.87 -0.58 -0.60
N ASN A 79 6.05 -0.24 0.39
CA ASN A 79 4.91 -1.05 0.80
C ASN A 79 3.73 -1.00 -0.20
N ASP A 80 3.80 -0.14 -1.21
CA ASP A 80 2.81 -0.03 -2.29
C ASP A 80 3.18 -0.87 -3.53
N LEU A 81 4.40 -1.41 -3.62
CA LEU A 81 4.89 -2.12 -4.80
C LEU A 81 3.92 -3.22 -5.26
N GLU A 82 3.58 -4.15 -4.36
CA GLU A 82 2.66 -5.25 -4.68
C GLU A 82 1.26 -4.74 -5.10
N MET A 83 0.80 -3.66 -4.48
CA MET A 83 -0.45 -3.01 -4.85
C MET A 83 -0.40 -2.48 -6.29
N LEU A 84 0.63 -1.71 -6.62
CA LEU A 84 0.78 -1.10 -7.95
C LEU A 84 0.94 -2.14 -9.06
N GLU A 85 1.63 -3.26 -8.79
CA GLU A 85 1.78 -4.37 -9.74
C GLU A 85 0.50 -5.19 -9.93
N SER A 86 -0.42 -5.14 -8.97
CA SER A 86 -1.63 -6.00 -8.97
C SER A 86 -2.85 -5.38 -9.64
N VAL A 87 -2.82 -4.10 -9.97
CA VAL A 87 -3.93 -3.34 -10.58
C VAL A 87 -3.74 -3.15 -12.07
N GLY A 88 -4.80 -2.72 -12.77
CA GLY A 88 -4.73 -2.38 -14.19
C GLY A 88 -3.81 -1.19 -14.46
N HIS A 89 -3.87 -0.17 -13.60
CA HIS A 89 -3.10 1.06 -13.76
C HIS A 89 -2.41 1.45 -12.45
N GLY A 90 -1.14 1.06 -12.30
CA GLY A 90 -0.28 1.43 -11.18
C GLY A 90 0.39 2.79 -11.39
N ILE A 91 0.18 3.74 -10.50
CA ILE A 91 0.63 5.12 -10.62
C ILE A 91 1.55 5.47 -9.45
N ALA A 92 2.76 5.92 -9.75
CA ALA A 92 3.68 6.44 -8.73
C ALA A 92 3.54 7.96 -8.58
N MET A 93 3.56 8.42 -7.34
CA MET A 93 3.66 9.86 -7.04
C MET A 93 5.03 10.42 -7.45
N GLY A 94 5.11 11.70 -7.80
CA GLY A 94 6.36 12.36 -8.17
C GLY A 94 7.43 12.35 -7.08
N ASN A 95 7.00 12.35 -5.81
CA ASN A 95 7.86 12.21 -4.62
C ASN A 95 8.17 10.75 -4.24
N SER A 96 7.71 9.75 -5.01
CA SER A 96 7.94 8.34 -4.71
C SER A 96 9.42 7.97 -4.71
N MET A 97 9.73 6.91 -3.97
CA MET A 97 11.05 6.26 -4.01
C MET A 97 11.34 5.66 -5.39
N PRO A 98 12.64 5.60 -5.81
CA PRO A 98 13.01 5.08 -7.13
C PRO A 98 12.40 3.72 -7.50
N PRO A 99 12.39 2.69 -6.64
CA PRO A 99 11.80 1.39 -6.98
C PRO A 99 10.31 1.46 -7.33
N VAL A 100 9.57 2.39 -6.70
CA VAL A 100 8.13 2.57 -6.97
C VAL A 100 7.90 3.18 -8.35
N LYS A 101 8.77 4.13 -8.75
CA LYS A 101 8.72 4.74 -10.08
C LYS A 101 9.09 3.78 -11.19
N GLU A 102 9.97 2.81 -10.91
CA GLU A 102 10.44 1.84 -11.90
C GLU A 102 9.35 0.84 -12.31
N ILE A 103 8.45 0.48 -11.39
CA ILE A 103 7.38 -0.48 -11.67
C ILE A 103 6.06 0.16 -12.11
N ALA A 104 5.89 1.46 -11.86
CA ALA A 104 4.65 2.16 -12.17
C ALA A 104 4.47 2.35 -13.68
N GLU A 105 3.23 2.19 -14.16
CA GLU A 105 2.86 2.51 -15.55
C GLU A 105 3.01 4.01 -15.83
N TYR A 106 2.65 4.84 -14.85
CA TYR A 106 2.71 6.29 -14.96
C TYR A 106 3.26 6.93 -13.68
N VAL A 107 4.10 7.94 -13.84
CA VAL A 107 4.60 8.75 -12.73
C VAL A 107 3.96 10.13 -12.82
N THR A 108 3.12 10.45 -11.84
CA THR A 108 2.46 11.76 -11.76
C THR A 108 3.36 12.81 -11.09
N SER A 109 2.86 14.04 -10.89
CA SER A 109 3.59 15.10 -10.18
C SER A 109 3.70 14.83 -8.68
N ASP A 110 4.50 15.64 -8.00
CA ASP A 110 4.70 15.59 -6.55
C ASP A 110 3.39 15.84 -5.79
N ILE A 111 3.32 15.39 -4.54
CA ILE A 111 2.16 15.62 -3.67
C ILE A 111 1.91 17.12 -3.46
N SER A 112 2.97 17.94 -3.44
CA SER A 112 2.89 19.40 -3.33
C SER A 112 2.41 20.08 -4.62
N ASP A 113 2.34 19.36 -5.73
CA ASP A 113 1.94 19.83 -7.06
C ASP A 113 0.69 19.07 -7.60
N ASP A 114 -0.30 18.91 -6.75
CA ASP A 114 -1.58 18.28 -7.10
C ASP A 114 -1.44 16.85 -7.72
N GLY A 115 -0.44 16.06 -7.35
CA GLY A 115 -0.08 14.79 -7.99
C GLY A 115 -1.25 13.83 -8.18
N VAL A 116 -2.07 13.60 -7.16
CA VAL A 116 -3.26 12.73 -7.26
C VAL A 116 -4.25 13.27 -8.28
N LYS A 117 -4.54 14.57 -8.23
CA LYS A 117 -5.47 15.21 -9.18
C LYS A 117 -4.95 15.14 -10.63
N ASN A 118 -3.64 15.32 -10.80
CA ASN A 118 -3.04 15.25 -12.12
C ASN A 118 -3.04 13.83 -12.68
N ALA A 119 -2.86 12.81 -11.83
CA ALA A 119 -3.05 11.41 -12.20
C ALA A 119 -4.48 11.13 -12.68
N LEU A 120 -5.48 11.55 -11.91
CA LEU A 120 -6.89 11.35 -12.29
C LEU A 120 -7.25 12.05 -13.60
N LYS A 121 -6.70 13.25 -13.84
CA LYS A 121 -6.87 13.96 -15.13
C LYS A 121 -6.17 13.24 -16.28
N HIS A 122 -4.98 12.68 -16.07
CA HIS A 122 -4.25 11.95 -17.09
C HIS A 122 -5.07 10.78 -17.64
N TYR A 123 -5.77 10.09 -16.78
CA TYR A 123 -6.65 8.96 -17.15
C TYR A 123 -8.09 9.38 -17.48
N GLY A 124 -8.41 10.66 -17.45
CA GLY A 124 -9.76 11.16 -17.79
C GLY A 124 -10.85 10.79 -16.78
N LEU A 125 -10.45 10.55 -15.53
CA LEU A 125 -11.36 10.19 -14.42
C LEU A 125 -12.04 11.42 -13.80
N ILE A 126 -11.46 12.61 -14.03
CA ILE A 126 -12.02 13.92 -13.65
C ILE A 126 -11.72 14.97 -14.73
#